data_3731a49a22d2caff1de8e77ea25eeada
#
_entry.id   3731a49a22d2caff1de8e77ea25eeada
#
_cell.length_a   1.000
_cell.length_b   1.000
_cell.length_c   1.000
_cell.angle_alpha   90.00
_cell.angle_beta   90.00
_cell.angle_gamma   90.00
#
_symmetry.space_group_name_H-M   'P 1'
#
loop_
_entity.id
_entity.type
_entity.pdbx_description
1 polymer ?
#
loop_
_entity_poly.entity_id
_entity_poly.type
_entity_poly.pdbx_seq_one_letter_code
_entity_poly.pdbx_strand_id
1 'polypeptide(L)'
;DHLNNKTTYYGLLRKKSVTDIGSERYGFRIRTGRMVGAGGDTSTYNYAEGATLTGQNTTKLKVQSPFMQYAAVPQVSGLVEAAARGSIGSAFAEEVRLGTADLLKGMNVDLLGTAVGFTAGGKVTGLQVFGDDGTNYANLYGHSRTTYTTLQGNLRAQTGSPNVTKIMLRQILRDCEIDGADRNNLIFVCDPIQRDKILGMLDAAQRYNNASARAGFEGLPTFDGVPIHADVDAVDTVLHVVPMDKTYLAVLTPPTFEDLAKTDDSKKGFVKTYFAHIMEQPNHGGIITGLGTT
;
A
#
# COMPACT_ATOMS: atom_id res chain seq x y z
N ASP A 1 -20.09 -9.48 -10.70
CA ASP A 1 -20.28 -8.93 -9.37
C ASP A 1 -20.10 -7.41 -9.44
N HIS A 2 -21.17 -6.64 -9.21
CA HIS A 2 -21.15 -5.17 -9.31
C HIS A 2 -20.75 -4.48 -7.99
N LEU A 3 -20.67 -5.24 -6.90
CA LEU A 3 -20.31 -4.74 -5.57
C LEU A 3 -18.80 -4.63 -5.36
N ASN A 4 -18.02 -5.39 -6.11
CA ASN A 4 -16.58 -5.46 -5.94
C ASN A 4 -15.82 -4.72 -7.05
N ASN A 5 -14.83 -3.93 -6.64
CA ASN A 5 -13.95 -3.20 -7.55
C ASN A 5 -13.06 -4.18 -8.32
N LYS A 6 -12.90 -3.96 -9.62
CA LYS A 6 -12.02 -4.78 -10.48
C LYS A 6 -10.56 -4.32 -10.46
N THR A 7 -10.34 -3.03 -10.22
CA THR A 7 -9.00 -2.43 -10.16
C THR A 7 -8.70 -2.00 -8.73
N THR A 8 -8.03 -2.84 -7.98
CA THR A 8 -7.73 -2.61 -6.57
C THR A 8 -6.25 -2.34 -6.34
N TYR A 9 -5.94 -1.53 -5.34
CA TYR A 9 -4.57 -1.34 -4.87
C TYR A 9 -3.92 -2.67 -4.45
N TYR A 10 -4.68 -3.55 -3.79
CA TYR A 10 -4.25 -4.92 -3.48
C TYR A 10 -3.76 -5.69 -4.73
N GLY A 11 -4.43 -5.48 -5.87
CA GLY A 11 -4.05 -6.11 -7.15
C GLY A 11 -2.73 -5.60 -7.73
N LEU A 12 -2.39 -4.33 -7.48
CA LEU A 12 -1.14 -3.72 -7.93
C LEU A 12 0.07 -4.18 -7.13
N LEU A 13 -0.11 -4.47 -5.84
CA LEU A 13 1.00 -4.76 -4.96
C LEU A 13 1.69 -6.08 -5.33
N ARG A 14 3.01 -6.03 -5.39
CA ARG A 14 3.85 -7.21 -5.52
C ARG A 14 3.67 -8.12 -4.31
N LYS A 15 3.39 -9.39 -4.56
CA LYS A 15 3.21 -10.40 -3.53
C LYS A 15 4.49 -11.19 -3.36
N LYS A 16 5.06 -11.14 -2.16
CA LYS A 16 6.25 -11.91 -1.78
C LYS A 16 5.82 -13.04 -0.86
N SER A 17 5.95 -14.28 -1.33
CA SER A 17 5.73 -15.44 -0.46
C SER A 17 6.84 -15.54 0.58
N VAL A 18 6.47 -15.77 1.82
CA VAL A 18 7.40 -15.90 2.95
C VAL A 18 7.26 -17.29 3.52
N THR A 19 8.24 -18.14 3.26
CA THR A 19 8.17 -19.59 3.55
C THR A 19 8.97 -20.02 4.78
N ASP A 20 9.91 -19.20 5.25
CA ASP A 20 10.79 -19.58 6.36
C ASP A 20 10.78 -18.49 7.44
N ILE A 21 9.82 -18.60 8.36
CA ILE A 21 9.64 -17.63 9.42
C ILE A 21 9.63 -18.36 10.76
N GLY A 22 10.72 -18.20 11.50
CA GLY A 22 10.78 -18.61 12.91
C GLY A 22 10.01 -17.71 13.86
N SER A 23 9.17 -16.78 13.37
CA SER A 23 8.39 -15.85 14.19
C SER A 23 7.08 -15.42 13.50
N GLU A 24 6.10 -14.97 14.30
CA GLU A 24 4.83 -14.40 13.83
C GLU A 24 4.99 -13.02 13.15
N ARG A 25 6.21 -12.60 12.87
CA ARG A 25 6.53 -11.27 12.33
C ARG A 25 7.47 -11.37 11.14
N TYR A 26 7.18 -10.57 10.12
CA TYR A 26 8.08 -10.39 9.00
C TYR A 26 9.17 -9.37 9.36
N GLY A 27 10.43 -9.79 9.27
CA GLY A 27 11.59 -8.95 9.60
C GLY A 27 12.35 -8.47 8.36
N PHE A 28 12.70 -7.19 8.33
CA PHE A 28 13.54 -6.59 7.30
C PHE A 28 14.48 -5.54 7.89
N ARG A 29 15.43 -5.04 7.11
CA ARG A 29 16.41 -4.06 7.57
C ARG A 29 16.32 -2.79 6.74
N ILE A 30 16.23 -1.65 7.42
CA ILE A 30 16.26 -0.32 6.82
C ILE A 30 17.62 0.29 7.11
N ARG A 31 18.22 0.91 6.10
CA ARG A 31 19.44 1.71 6.29
C ARG A 31 19.06 3.07 6.86
N THR A 32 19.58 3.40 8.05
CA THR A 32 19.30 4.66 8.74
C THR A 32 20.46 5.65 8.73
N GLY A 33 21.66 5.19 8.38
CA GLY A 33 22.83 6.05 8.33
C GLY A 33 23.80 5.67 7.22
N ARG A 34 24.48 6.67 6.68
CA ARG A 34 25.58 6.47 5.74
C ARG A 34 26.80 5.89 6.47
N MET A 35 27.65 5.20 5.73
CA MET A 35 28.97 4.82 6.22
C MET A 35 29.82 6.08 6.40
N VAL A 36 30.59 6.15 7.46
CA VAL A 36 31.62 7.17 7.64
C VAL A 36 32.72 6.93 6.60
N GLY A 37 33.23 7.99 5.97
CA GLY A 37 34.31 7.89 5.00
C GLY A 37 35.62 7.48 5.62
N ALA A 38 36.58 7.05 4.82
CA ALA A 38 37.92 6.66 5.28
C ALA A 38 38.64 7.77 6.04
N GLY A 39 38.28 9.03 5.80
CA GLY A 39 38.82 10.20 6.53
C GLY A 39 38.15 10.49 7.87
N GLY A 40 37.20 9.64 8.32
CA GLY A 40 36.50 9.81 9.60
C GLY A 40 35.27 10.72 9.55
N ASP A 41 34.84 11.15 8.36
CA ASP A 41 33.68 11.99 8.15
C ASP A 41 32.65 11.29 7.22
N THR A 42 31.35 11.59 7.39
CA THR A 42 30.27 11.06 6.56
C THR A 42 30.16 11.74 5.19
N SER A 43 30.80 12.87 5.01
CA SER A 43 30.77 13.67 3.79
C SER A 43 31.99 13.48 2.88
N THR A 44 33.12 13.01 3.43
CA THR A 44 34.39 12.88 2.72
C THR A 44 34.86 11.43 2.69
N TYR A 45 35.04 10.89 1.50
CA TYR A 45 35.54 9.51 1.29
C TYR A 45 36.99 9.48 0.78
N ASN A 46 37.61 10.65 0.60
CA ASN A 46 39.01 10.77 0.25
C ASN A 46 39.89 10.58 1.50
N TYR A 47 41.14 10.13 1.29
CA TYR A 47 42.16 9.97 2.33
C TYR A 47 43.49 10.44 1.82
N ALA A 48 44.38 10.86 2.75
CA ALA A 48 45.73 11.25 2.42
C ALA A 48 46.61 10.02 2.13
N GLU A 49 47.62 10.18 1.31
CA GLU A 49 48.61 9.14 1.04
C GLU A 49 49.28 8.70 2.37
N GLY A 50 49.29 7.38 2.59
CA GLY A 50 49.86 6.82 3.84
C GLY A 50 48.93 6.86 5.07
N ALA A 51 47.70 7.34 4.95
CA ALA A 51 46.74 7.34 6.05
C ALA A 51 46.28 5.91 6.41
N THR A 52 46.10 5.67 7.72
CA THR A 52 45.55 4.40 8.21
C THR A 52 44.03 4.36 7.91
N LEU A 53 43.62 3.36 7.15
CA LEU A 53 42.20 3.16 6.82
C LEU A 53 41.52 2.34 7.92
N THR A 54 40.44 2.88 8.48
CA THR A 54 39.62 2.19 9.48
C THR A 54 38.33 1.66 8.83
N GLY A 55 38.06 0.37 9.01
CA GLY A 55 36.82 -0.26 8.52
C GLY A 55 35.60 0.34 9.21
N GLN A 56 34.61 0.69 8.42
CA GLN A 56 33.35 1.30 8.88
C GLN A 56 32.14 0.55 8.34
N ASN A 57 31.02 0.62 9.06
CA ASN A 57 29.76 -0.02 8.67
C ASN A 57 28.63 0.99 8.53
N THR A 58 27.67 0.71 7.64
CA THR A 58 26.43 1.48 7.57
C THR A 58 25.52 1.16 8.75
N THR A 59 24.86 2.18 9.30
CA THR A 59 23.86 1.97 10.35
C THR A 59 22.57 1.40 9.75
N LYS A 60 22.08 0.30 10.33
CA LYS A 60 20.85 -0.39 9.89
C LYS A 60 19.95 -0.62 11.08
N LEU A 61 18.66 -0.36 10.89
CA LEU A 61 17.59 -0.68 11.83
C LEU A 61 16.93 -2.01 11.42
N LYS A 62 16.80 -2.94 12.36
CA LYS A 62 15.98 -4.15 12.17
C LYS A 62 14.54 -3.79 12.51
N VAL A 63 13.67 -3.97 11.56
CA VAL A 63 12.24 -3.67 11.64
C VAL A 63 11.45 -4.96 11.53
N GLN A 64 10.33 -5.05 12.25
CA GLN A 64 9.45 -6.21 12.22
C GLN A 64 7.99 -5.76 12.09
N SER A 65 7.24 -6.38 11.18
CA SER A 65 5.80 -6.21 11.03
C SER A 65 5.09 -7.53 11.32
N PRO A 66 4.04 -7.54 12.17
CA PRO A 66 3.28 -8.76 12.42
C PRO A 66 2.46 -9.15 11.18
N PHE A 67 2.19 -10.44 11.03
CA PHE A 67 1.22 -10.94 10.06
C PHE A 67 -0.18 -10.74 10.60
N MET A 68 -1.06 -10.19 9.77
CA MET A 68 -2.47 -10.02 10.08
C MET A 68 -3.29 -11.13 9.46
N GLN A 69 -4.33 -11.55 10.19
CA GLN A 69 -5.20 -12.66 9.81
C GLN A 69 -6.51 -12.10 9.28
N TYR A 70 -6.89 -12.55 8.09
CA TYR A 70 -8.17 -12.23 7.48
C TYR A 70 -8.88 -13.52 7.12
N ALA A 71 -10.19 -13.56 7.39
CA ALA A 71 -11.02 -14.71 7.04
C ALA A 71 -12.45 -14.29 6.69
N ALA A 72 -13.06 -15.04 5.78
CA ALA A 72 -14.48 -15.04 5.51
C ALA A 72 -15.05 -16.43 5.75
N VAL A 73 -16.25 -16.52 6.33
CA VAL A 73 -16.88 -17.80 6.67
C VAL A 73 -18.21 -17.91 5.89
N PRO A 74 -18.17 -18.37 4.63
CA PRO A 74 -19.39 -18.66 3.88
C PRO A 74 -20.18 -19.84 4.51
N GLN A 75 -21.49 -19.70 4.56
CA GLN A 75 -22.41 -20.70 5.11
C GLN A 75 -23.68 -20.77 4.28
N VAL A 76 -24.12 -22.01 3.98
CA VAL A 76 -25.39 -22.27 3.30
C VAL A 76 -26.17 -23.36 4.04
N SER A 77 -27.48 -23.17 4.23
CA SER A 77 -28.32 -24.20 4.82
C SER A 77 -28.55 -25.38 3.88
N GLY A 78 -28.76 -26.59 4.44
CA GLY A 78 -28.99 -27.80 3.67
C GLY A 78 -30.21 -27.70 2.74
N LEU A 79 -31.28 -27.00 3.15
CA LEU A 79 -32.45 -26.77 2.31
C LEU A 79 -32.11 -25.95 1.07
N VAL A 80 -31.36 -24.87 1.20
CA VAL A 80 -30.94 -24.00 0.07
C VAL A 80 -30.03 -24.76 -0.88
N GLU A 81 -29.07 -25.52 -0.38
CA GLU A 81 -28.19 -26.34 -1.22
C GLU A 81 -28.96 -27.44 -1.97
N ALA A 82 -29.94 -28.07 -1.33
CA ALA A 82 -30.80 -29.07 -1.99
C ALA A 82 -31.67 -28.44 -3.08
N ALA A 83 -32.27 -27.27 -2.84
CA ALA A 83 -33.09 -26.56 -3.80
C ALA A 83 -32.25 -26.01 -4.98
N ALA A 84 -31.04 -25.55 -4.77
CA ALA A 84 -30.17 -24.99 -5.79
C ALA A 84 -29.67 -26.02 -6.83
N ARG A 85 -29.55 -27.28 -6.48
CA ARG A 85 -29.06 -28.35 -7.37
C ARG A 85 -29.82 -28.47 -8.69
N GLY A 86 -31.09 -28.09 -8.69
CA GLY A 86 -31.95 -28.17 -9.88
C GLY A 86 -31.87 -26.96 -10.81
N SER A 87 -31.29 -25.83 -10.40
CA SER A 87 -31.35 -24.56 -11.15
C SER A 87 -30.04 -23.81 -11.29
N ILE A 88 -29.23 -23.70 -10.19
CA ILE A 88 -28.07 -22.80 -10.13
C ILE A 88 -26.77 -23.60 -9.95
N GLY A 89 -26.87 -24.90 -9.69
CA GLY A 89 -25.74 -25.72 -9.31
C GLY A 89 -25.49 -25.69 -7.80
N SER A 90 -24.24 -25.60 -7.34
CA SER A 90 -23.94 -25.57 -5.91
C SER A 90 -24.04 -24.14 -5.37
N ALA A 91 -25.05 -23.88 -4.52
CA ALA A 91 -25.20 -22.61 -3.82
C ALA A 91 -24.01 -22.29 -2.91
N PHE A 92 -23.42 -23.34 -2.31
CA PHE A 92 -22.24 -23.20 -1.47
C PHE A 92 -21.01 -22.72 -2.27
N ALA A 93 -20.79 -23.23 -3.47
CA ALA A 93 -19.67 -22.79 -4.32
C ALA A 93 -19.81 -21.33 -4.73
N GLU A 94 -21.04 -20.90 -5.02
CA GLU A 94 -21.33 -19.47 -5.30
C GLU A 94 -21.06 -18.59 -4.07
N GLU A 95 -21.49 -19.00 -2.89
CA GLU A 95 -21.27 -18.26 -1.64
C GLU A 95 -19.79 -18.18 -1.28
N VAL A 96 -19.00 -19.23 -1.49
CA VAL A 96 -17.55 -19.22 -1.32
C VAL A 96 -16.90 -18.20 -2.27
N ARG A 97 -17.35 -18.17 -3.53
CA ARG A 97 -16.84 -17.24 -4.53
C ARG A 97 -17.12 -15.77 -4.14
N LEU A 98 -18.35 -15.48 -3.72
CA LEU A 98 -18.76 -14.14 -3.27
C LEU A 98 -18.04 -13.74 -1.99
N GLY A 99 -18.01 -14.62 -0.98
CA GLY A 99 -17.29 -14.36 0.27
C GLY A 99 -15.80 -14.14 0.08
N THR A 100 -15.17 -14.80 -0.90
CA THR A 100 -13.76 -14.54 -1.25
C THR A 100 -13.60 -13.15 -1.88
N ALA A 101 -14.52 -12.73 -2.75
CA ALA A 101 -14.47 -11.40 -3.35
C ALA A 101 -14.67 -10.29 -2.30
N ASP A 102 -15.60 -10.48 -1.36
CA ASP A 102 -15.84 -9.54 -0.27
C ASP A 102 -14.66 -9.48 0.71
N LEU A 103 -14.00 -10.61 0.98
CA LEU A 103 -12.76 -10.65 1.76
C LEU A 103 -11.66 -9.80 1.10
N LEU A 104 -11.44 -9.97 -0.21
CA LEU A 104 -10.45 -9.20 -0.96
C LEU A 104 -10.75 -7.70 -0.95
N LYS A 105 -12.04 -7.32 -1.07
CA LYS A 105 -12.47 -5.93 -0.95
C LYS A 105 -12.18 -5.38 0.45
N GLY A 106 -12.55 -6.10 1.50
CA GLY A 106 -12.27 -5.70 2.88
C GLY A 106 -10.77 -5.50 3.15
N MET A 107 -9.93 -6.40 2.61
CA MET A 107 -8.47 -6.25 2.66
C MET A 107 -7.99 -5.00 1.93
N ASN A 108 -8.56 -4.68 0.75
CA ASN A 108 -8.20 -3.49 -0.01
C ASN A 108 -8.54 -2.19 0.75
N VAL A 109 -9.73 -2.12 1.35
CA VAL A 109 -10.13 -0.98 2.20
C VAL A 109 -9.16 -0.78 3.37
N ASP A 110 -8.78 -1.86 4.05
CA ASP A 110 -7.84 -1.78 5.18
C ASP A 110 -6.43 -1.38 4.74
N LEU A 111 -5.97 -1.82 3.55
CA LEU A 111 -4.68 -1.41 2.97
C LEU A 111 -4.62 0.09 2.66
N LEU A 112 -5.73 0.68 2.24
CA LEU A 112 -5.84 2.12 1.95
C LEU A 112 -6.16 2.97 3.20
N GLY A 113 -6.49 2.31 4.32
CA GLY A 113 -6.99 2.92 5.54
C GLY A 113 -5.92 3.55 6.44
N THR A 114 -6.34 3.82 7.68
CA THR A 114 -5.57 4.51 8.73
C THR A 114 -5.08 3.59 9.84
N ALA A 115 -5.29 2.28 9.72
CA ALA A 115 -4.93 1.33 10.78
C ALA A 115 -3.41 1.21 10.94
N VAL A 116 -2.95 1.21 12.19
CA VAL A 116 -1.55 0.91 12.54
C VAL A 116 -1.45 -0.59 12.83
N GLY A 117 -1.01 -1.36 11.87
CA GLY A 117 -0.91 -2.82 11.94
C GLY A 117 0.26 -3.30 12.81
N PHE A 118 0.24 -3.02 14.08
CA PHE A 118 1.27 -3.48 15.01
C PHE A 118 0.74 -4.36 16.15
N THR A 119 -0.57 -4.33 16.39
CA THR A 119 -1.24 -5.13 17.43
C THR A 119 -1.73 -6.44 16.84
N ALA A 120 -1.42 -7.56 17.48
CA ALA A 120 -1.92 -8.88 17.08
C ALA A 120 -3.45 -8.90 17.04
N GLY A 121 -4.03 -9.48 15.98
CA GLY A 121 -5.48 -9.51 15.73
C GLY A 121 -6.07 -8.18 15.23
N GLY A 122 -5.24 -7.17 14.97
CA GLY A 122 -5.64 -5.90 14.37
C GLY A 122 -5.69 -5.95 12.84
N LYS A 123 -5.99 -4.78 12.26
CA LYS A 123 -5.95 -4.57 10.81
C LYS A 123 -4.51 -4.41 10.33
N VAL A 124 -4.28 -4.68 9.05
CA VAL A 124 -2.98 -4.43 8.40
C VAL A 124 -2.63 -2.92 8.42
N THR A 125 -1.35 -2.59 8.42
CA THR A 125 -0.92 -1.18 8.34
C THR A 125 -1.40 -0.54 7.06
N GLY A 126 -2.19 0.51 7.18
CA GLY A 126 -2.78 1.22 6.06
C GLY A 126 -1.81 2.17 5.37
N LEU A 127 -2.10 2.49 4.12
CA LEU A 127 -1.27 3.36 3.28
C LEU A 127 -1.19 4.80 3.83
N GLN A 128 -2.25 5.29 4.48
CA GLN A 128 -2.24 6.61 5.12
C GLN A 128 -1.21 6.69 6.26
N VAL A 129 -1.00 5.59 6.97
CA VAL A 129 0.01 5.54 8.03
C VAL A 129 1.42 5.64 7.45
N PHE A 130 1.69 4.99 6.32
CA PHE A 130 3.02 5.06 5.70
C PHE A 130 3.37 6.46 5.19
N GLY A 131 2.39 7.17 4.61
CA GLY A 131 2.60 8.51 4.08
C GLY A 131 2.72 9.61 5.14
N ASP A 132 2.41 9.32 6.42
CA ASP A 132 2.49 10.30 7.51
C ASP A 132 3.94 10.57 7.95
N ASP A 133 4.22 11.79 8.36
CA ASP A 133 5.54 12.26 8.82
C ASP A 133 5.79 12.02 10.33
N GLY A 134 4.82 11.50 11.04
CA GLY A 134 4.83 11.31 12.50
C GLY A 134 3.93 12.28 13.25
N THR A 135 3.25 13.19 12.54
CA THR A 135 2.28 14.14 13.12
C THR A 135 1.06 13.42 13.65
N ASN A 136 0.47 12.52 12.85
CA ASN A 136 -0.73 11.76 13.26
C ASN A 136 -0.36 10.41 13.87
N TYR A 137 0.71 9.77 13.39
CA TYR A 137 1.18 8.44 13.81
C TYR A 137 2.65 8.50 14.24
N ALA A 138 2.89 8.74 15.53
CA ALA A 138 4.25 8.92 16.09
C ALA A 138 5.15 7.68 15.93
N ASN A 139 4.57 6.49 15.81
CA ASN A 139 5.31 5.24 15.69
C ASN A 139 4.94 4.47 14.42
N LEU A 140 5.93 3.83 13.79
CA LEU A 140 5.75 2.88 12.71
C LEU A 140 6.60 1.64 13.00
N TYR A 141 6.02 0.44 12.82
CA TYR A 141 6.68 -0.84 13.11
C TYR A 141 7.22 -0.94 14.55
N GLY A 142 6.61 -0.21 15.49
CA GLY A 142 7.06 -0.14 16.89
C GLY A 142 8.25 0.79 17.15
N HIS A 143 8.71 1.52 16.14
CA HIS A 143 9.80 2.49 16.27
C HIS A 143 9.29 3.93 16.14
N SER A 144 9.86 4.83 16.93
CA SER A 144 9.53 6.26 16.88
C SER A 144 10.04 6.90 15.58
N ARG A 145 9.16 7.59 14.87
CA ARG A 145 9.50 8.34 13.66
C ARG A 145 10.38 9.56 13.95
N THR A 146 10.24 10.15 15.14
CA THR A 146 11.10 11.27 15.56
C THR A 146 12.57 10.83 15.69
N THR A 147 12.81 9.59 16.15
CA THR A 147 14.16 9.03 16.26
C THR A 147 14.71 8.54 14.91
N TYR A 148 13.84 7.97 14.09
CA TYR A 148 14.20 7.37 12.81
C TYR A 148 13.46 8.07 11.67
N THR A 149 14.03 9.15 11.16
CA THR A 149 13.45 9.97 10.08
C THR A 149 13.22 9.19 8.78
N THR A 150 13.96 8.10 8.55
CA THR A 150 13.72 7.20 7.41
C THR A 150 12.37 6.47 7.45
N LEU A 151 11.69 6.48 8.61
CA LEU A 151 10.33 5.97 8.77
C LEU A 151 9.24 7.05 8.60
N GLN A 152 9.63 8.32 8.42
CA GLN A 152 8.70 9.41 8.13
C GLN A 152 8.33 9.39 6.65
N GLY A 153 7.04 9.46 6.34
CA GLY A 153 6.55 9.73 5.00
C GLY A 153 6.49 11.24 4.73
N ASN A 154 6.20 11.63 3.50
CA ASN A 154 6.05 13.03 3.11
C ASN A 154 4.58 13.45 3.24
N LEU A 155 4.21 14.09 4.37
CA LEU A 155 2.85 14.58 4.62
C LEU A 155 2.66 16.00 4.10
N ARG A 156 1.62 16.21 3.28
CA ARG A 156 1.12 17.50 2.82
C ARG A 156 -0.34 17.67 3.23
N ALA A 157 -0.57 18.08 4.49
CA ALA A 157 -1.92 18.38 4.98
C ALA A 157 -2.42 19.72 4.41
N GLN A 158 -3.61 19.71 3.81
CA GLN A 158 -4.27 20.88 3.27
C GLN A 158 -5.38 21.36 4.21
N THR A 159 -5.59 22.66 4.29
CA THR A 159 -6.66 23.27 5.06
C THR A 159 -7.67 23.95 4.11
N GLY A 160 -8.96 23.91 4.49
CA GLY A 160 -10.01 24.53 3.67
C GLY A 160 -10.45 23.73 2.46
N SER A 161 -10.08 22.45 2.41
CA SER A 161 -10.50 21.52 1.33
C SER A 161 -10.25 22.04 -0.09
N PRO A 162 -9.03 22.48 -0.43
CA PRO A 162 -8.73 23.00 -1.76
C PRO A 162 -8.76 21.88 -2.79
N ASN A 163 -9.07 22.23 -4.04
CA ASN A 163 -8.89 21.29 -5.14
C ASN A 163 -7.39 20.98 -5.34
N VAL A 164 -7.10 19.74 -5.76
CA VAL A 164 -5.75 19.35 -6.12
C VAL A 164 -5.18 20.27 -7.21
N THR A 165 -3.92 20.66 -7.10
CA THR A 165 -3.24 21.53 -8.06
C THR A 165 -1.95 20.90 -8.59
N LYS A 166 -1.50 21.33 -9.80
CA LYS A 166 -0.22 20.88 -10.37
C LYS A 166 0.97 21.18 -9.45
N ILE A 167 0.89 22.27 -8.70
CA ILE A 167 1.94 22.67 -7.75
C ILE A 167 2.02 21.68 -6.60
N MET A 168 0.88 21.29 -6.01
CA MET A 168 0.83 20.29 -4.91
C MET A 168 1.42 18.96 -5.37
N LEU A 169 1.05 18.47 -6.56
CA LEU A 169 1.55 17.21 -7.10
C LEU A 169 3.07 17.25 -7.34
N ARG A 170 3.59 18.36 -7.89
CA ARG A 170 5.03 18.52 -8.09
C ARG A 170 5.80 18.67 -6.78
N GLN A 171 5.21 19.33 -5.79
CA GLN A 171 5.84 19.48 -4.47
C GLN A 171 6.01 18.13 -3.79
N ILE A 172 4.98 17.28 -3.76
CA ILE A 172 5.09 15.96 -3.11
C ILE A 172 6.06 15.04 -3.86
N LEU A 173 6.06 15.06 -5.19
CA LEU A 173 7.03 14.28 -5.97
C LEU A 173 8.47 14.74 -5.71
N ARG A 174 8.70 16.07 -5.66
CA ARG A 174 10.02 16.63 -5.32
C ARG A 174 10.47 16.21 -3.93
N ASP A 175 9.57 16.21 -2.94
CA ASP A 175 9.91 15.82 -1.57
C ASP A 175 10.33 14.34 -1.53
N CYS A 176 9.59 13.45 -2.22
CA CYS A 176 9.97 12.04 -2.37
C CYS A 176 11.34 11.87 -3.07
N GLU A 177 11.62 12.67 -4.11
CA GLU A 177 12.91 12.63 -4.83
C GLU A 177 14.08 13.14 -3.97
N ILE A 178 13.88 14.17 -3.16
CA ILE A 178 14.88 14.67 -2.20
C ILE A 178 15.27 13.57 -1.21
N ASP A 179 14.29 12.75 -0.79
CA ASP A 179 14.50 11.60 0.08
C ASP A 179 15.10 10.38 -0.63
N GLY A 180 15.28 10.45 -1.95
CA GLY A 180 15.96 9.44 -2.74
C GLY A 180 15.04 8.47 -3.49
N ALA A 181 13.75 8.78 -3.64
CA ALA A 181 12.85 7.99 -4.45
C ALA A 181 13.19 8.12 -5.96
N ASP A 182 13.08 7.01 -6.68
CA ASP A 182 13.13 7.03 -8.15
C ASP A 182 11.71 7.29 -8.69
N ARG A 183 11.55 8.39 -9.42
CA ARG A 183 10.27 8.81 -10.03
C ARG A 183 9.63 7.71 -10.89
N ASN A 184 10.44 6.90 -11.58
CA ASN A 184 9.94 5.82 -12.45
C ASN A 184 9.23 4.70 -11.66
N ASN A 185 9.52 4.58 -10.37
CA ASN A 185 8.94 3.58 -9.48
C ASN A 185 7.78 4.12 -8.63
N LEU A 186 7.46 5.41 -8.77
CA LEU A 186 6.35 6.02 -8.07
C LEU A 186 5.03 5.80 -8.80
N ILE A 187 3.94 5.71 -8.04
CA ILE A 187 2.57 5.70 -8.54
C ILE A 187 1.70 6.57 -7.65
N PHE A 188 0.78 7.33 -8.26
CA PHE A 188 -0.30 7.96 -7.52
C PHE A 188 -1.44 6.97 -7.29
N VAL A 189 -1.95 6.91 -6.06
CA VAL A 189 -3.15 6.14 -5.70
C VAL A 189 -4.16 7.09 -5.07
N CYS A 190 -5.35 7.17 -5.65
CA CYS A 190 -6.40 8.10 -5.22
C CYS A 190 -7.80 7.58 -5.57
N ASP A 191 -8.81 8.25 -5.04
CA ASP A 191 -10.20 8.05 -5.44
C ASP A 191 -10.44 8.54 -6.88
N PRO A 192 -11.42 7.99 -7.62
CA PRO A 192 -11.81 8.46 -8.96
C PRO A 192 -12.11 9.95 -9.04
N ILE A 193 -12.65 10.58 -8.00
CA ILE A 193 -12.91 12.04 -7.96
C ILE A 193 -11.61 12.82 -8.12
N GLN A 194 -10.57 12.45 -7.36
CA GLN A 194 -9.28 13.13 -7.44
C GLN A 194 -8.58 12.85 -8.77
N ARG A 195 -8.69 11.64 -9.31
CA ARG A 195 -8.21 11.33 -10.66
C ARG A 195 -8.85 12.25 -11.71
N ASP A 196 -10.17 12.41 -11.68
CA ASP A 196 -10.88 13.22 -12.67
C ASP A 196 -10.50 14.71 -12.57
N LYS A 197 -10.26 15.22 -11.36
CA LYS A 197 -9.71 16.58 -11.16
C LYS A 197 -8.31 16.72 -11.74
N ILE A 198 -7.43 15.72 -11.57
CA ILE A 198 -6.08 15.73 -12.16
C ILE A 198 -6.18 15.70 -13.69
N LEU A 199 -7.04 14.86 -14.26
CA LEU A 199 -7.25 14.81 -15.71
C LEU A 199 -7.78 16.15 -16.26
N GLY A 200 -8.77 16.76 -15.59
CA GLY A 200 -9.27 18.08 -16.00
C GLY A 200 -8.21 19.19 -16.01
N MET A 201 -7.23 19.11 -15.09
CA MET A 201 -6.07 20.02 -15.12
C MET A 201 -5.11 19.74 -16.29
N LEU A 202 -5.00 18.47 -16.71
CA LEU A 202 -4.12 18.06 -17.81
C LEU A 202 -4.73 18.41 -19.17
N ASP A 203 -6.04 18.20 -19.36
CA ASP A 203 -6.75 18.52 -20.59
C ASP A 203 -6.60 19.98 -21.03
N ALA A 204 -6.64 20.89 -20.06
CA ALA A 204 -6.45 22.31 -20.31
C ALA A 204 -5.02 22.66 -20.82
N ALA A 205 -4.01 21.82 -20.50
CA ALA A 205 -2.61 22.06 -20.84
C ALA A 205 -2.11 21.22 -22.03
N GLN A 206 -2.74 20.07 -22.30
CA GLN A 206 -2.24 19.05 -23.25
C GLN A 206 -2.93 19.04 -24.60
N ARG A 207 -3.85 19.95 -24.89
CA ARG A 207 -4.55 20.00 -26.20
C ARG A 207 -3.65 20.06 -27.43
N TYR A 208 -2.34 20.20 -27.27
CA TYR A 208 -1.41 20.39 -28.38
C TYR A 208 -0.31 19.33 -28.54
N ASN A 209 -0.13 18.35 -27.63
CA ASN A 209 1.11 17.56 -27.69
C ASN A 209 1.00 16.03 -27.50
N ASN A 210 -0.15 15.40 -27.57
CA ASN A 210 -0.18 13.93 -27.41
C ASN A 210 -0.99 13.18 -28.47
N ALA A 211 -0.28 12.61 -29.43
CA ALA A 211 -0.76 11.51 -30.25
C ALA A 211 -1.05 10.22 -29.42
N SER A 212 -0.64 10.18 -28.17
CA SER A 212 -0.92 9.11 -27.20
C SER A 212 -2.13 9.40 -26.30
N ALA A 213 -2.71 10.58 -26.35
CA ALA A 213 -4.06 10.82 -25.83
C ALA A 213 -5.12 10.27 -26.78
N ARG A 214 -4.92 9.04 -27.26
CA ARG A 214 -5.98 8.28 -27.90
C ARG A 214 -7.04 8.00 -26.85
N ALA A 215 -8.19 8.59 -27.11
CA ALA A 215 -9.46 8.34 -26.44
C ALA A 215 -9.48 7.07 -25.58
N GLY A 216 -9.14 7.19 -24.30
CA GLY A 216 -9.76 6.40 -23.24
C GLY A 216 -9.37 4.94 -23.06
N PHE A 217 -8.43 4.34 -23.78
CA PHE A 217 -8.35 2.87 -23.76
C PHE A 217 -6.98 2.20 -23.59
N GLU A 218 -5.88 2.90 -23.58
CA GLU A 218 -4.59 2.25 -23.36
C GLU A 218 -3.71 3.01 -22.35
N GLY A 219 -3.56 2.45 -21.17
CA GLY A 219 -2.64 2.87 -20.12
C GLY A 219 -3.29 3.73 -19.02
N LEU A 220 -2.68 3.71 -17.84
CA LEU A 220 -3.06 4.61 -16.74
C LEU A 220 -2.72 6.06 -17.14
N PRO A 221 -3.57 7.05 -16.80
CA PRO A 221 -3.21 8.44 -16.98
C PRO A 221 -1.94 8.76 -16.20
N THR A 222 -1.08 9.61 -16.75
CA THR A 222 0.20 9.96 -16.11
C THR A 222 0.30 11.46 -15.83
N PHE A 223 0.91 11.82 -14.71
CA PHE A 223 1.30 13.19 -14.39
C PHE A 223 2.82 13.25 -14.22
N ASP A 224 3.50 14.08 -15.01
CA ASP A 224 4.97 14.21 -15.03
C ASP A 224 5.70 12.83 -15.10
N GLY A 225 5.13 11.88 -15.87
CA GLY A 225 5.67 10.51 -16.03
C GLY A 225 5.24 9.51 -14.96
N VAL A 226 4.59 9.94 -13.88
CA VAL A 226 4.09 9.07 -12.80
C VAL A 226 2.66 8.63 -13.12
N PRO A 227 2.36 7.31 -13.16
CA PRO A 227 1.03 6.81 -13.43
C PRO A 227 0.07 7.10 -12.27
N ILE A 228 -1.22 7.31 -12.62
CA ILE A 228 -2.29 7.56 -11.66
C ILE A 228 -3.22 6.35 -11.63
N HIS A 229 -3.29 5.69 -10.50
CA HIS A 229 -4.22 4.60 -10.24
C HIS A 229 -5.41 5.09 -9.42
N ALA A 230 -6.61 4.90 -9.95
CA ALA A 230 -7.84 5.20 -9.23
C ALA A 230 -8.40 3.93 -8.58
N ASP A 231 -8.65 4.00 -7.29
CA ASP A 231 -9.28 2.95 -6.51
C ASP A 231 -10.52 3.51 -5.80
N VAL A 232 -11.67 2.89 -6.04
CA VAL A 232 -12.96 3.31 -5.46
C VAL A 232 -12.99 3.16 -3.93
N ASP A 233 -12.15 2.29 -3.39
CA ASP A 233 -12.04 2.09 -1.94
C ASP A 233 -11.09 3.09 -1.26
N ALA A 234 -10.41 3.96 -2.05
CA ALA A 234 -9.56 5.02 -1.51
C ALA A 234 -10.41 6.16 -0.91
N VAL A 235 -9.84 6.85 0.08
CA VAL A 235 -10.51 8.01 0.68
C VAL A 235 -10.49 9.18 -0.31
N ASP A 236 -11.64 9.77 -0.57
CA ASP A 236 -11.89 10.80 -1.59
C ASP A 236 -11.13 12.12 -1.36
N THR A 237 -10.77 12.41 -0.10
CA THR A 237 -10.00 13.61 0.30
C THR A 237 -8.48 13.40 0.34
N VAL A 238 -8.02 12.22 -0.09
CA VAL A 238 -6.62 11.80 0.09
C VAL A 238 -6.01 11.36 -1.24
N LEU A 239 -4.75 11.73 -1.46
CA LEU A 239 -3.94 11.26 -2.58
C LEU A 239 -2.61 10.72 -2.05
N HIS A 240 -2.28 9.51 -2.42
CA HIS A 240 -1.05 8.83 -2.02
C HIS A 240 -0.02 8.82 -3.15
N VAL A 241 1.26 8.92 -2.79
CA VAL A 241 2.40 8.63 -3.63
C VAL A 241 3.09 7.39 -3.08
N VAL A 242 3.14 6.31 -3.85
CA VAL A 242 3.60 5.00 -3.41
C VAL A 242 4.83 4.57 -4.19
N PRO A 243 5.96 4.25 -3.53
CA PRO A 243 7.14 3.65 -4.17
C PRO A 243 6.90 2.15 -4.36
N MET A 244 6.58 1.72 -5.58
CA MET A 244 6.22 0.34 -5.90
C MET A 244 7.39 -0.65 -5.78
N ASP A 245 8.62 -0.19 -5.88
CA ASP A 245 9.83 -1.01 -5.68
C ASP A 245 10.07 -1.37 -4.20
N LYS A 246 9.58 -0.53 -3.28
CA LYS A 246 9.74 -0.67 -1.82
C LYS A 246 8.47 -1.12 -1.10
N THR A 247 7.34 -1.21 -1.83
CA THR A 247 6.04 -1.56 -1.26
C THR A 247 5.59 -2.92 -1.78
N TYR A 248 5.22 -3.82 -0.87
CA TYR A 248 4.76 -5.16 -1.22
C TYR A 248 3.95 -5.80 -0.09
N LEU A 249 3.27 -6.89 -0.42
CA LEU A 249 2.62 -7.77 0.55
C LEU A 249 3.53 -8.95 0.86
N ALA A 250 3.92 -9.11 2.12
CA ALA A 250 4.57 -10.32 2.61
C ALA A 250 3.47 -11.33 2.96
N VAL A 251 3.32 -12.38 2.13
CA VAL A 251 2.25 -13.37 2.26
C VAL A 251 2.81 -14.63 2.92
N LEU A 252 2.31 -14.95 4.11
CA LEU A 252 2.62 -16.19 4.83
C LEU A 252 1.73 -17.33 4.34
N THR A 253 0.42 -17.08 4.27
CA THR A 253 -0.57 -18.03 3.75
C THR A 253 -1.42 -17.31 2.71
N PRO A 254 -1.40 -17.76 1.43
CA PRO A 254 -2.29 -17.21 0.42
C PRO A 254 -3.75 -17.50 0.77
N PRO A 255 -4.73 -16.85 0.14
CA PRO A 255 -6.13 -17.18 0.36
C PRO A 255 -6.38 -18.66 0.09
N THR A 256 -6.71 -19.40 1.14
CA THR A 256 -6.98 -20.85 1.10
C THR A 256 -8.34 -21.12 1.71
N PHE A 257 -9.07 -22.06 1.09
CA PHE A 257 -10.35 -22.52 1.58
C PHE A 257 -10.16 -23.79 2.41
N GLU A 258 -10.86 -23.88 3.54
CA GLU A 258 -10.93 -25.07 4.39
C GLU A 258 -12.39 -25.35 4.80
N ASP A 259 -12.83 -26.61 4.70
CA ASP A 259 -14.14 -27.02 5.18
C ASP A 259 -14.18 -27.01 6.72
N LEU A 260 -15.27 -26.51 7.29
CA LEU A 260 -15.55 -26.60 8.72
C LEU A 260 -16.43 -27.78 9.05
N ALA A 261 -16.23 -28.37 10.23
CA ALA A 261 -17.05 -29.45 10.74
C ALA A 261 -18.51 -29.03 10.85
N LYS A 262 -19.43 -29.90 10.47
CA LYS A 262 -20.88 -29.70 10.61
C LYS A 262 -21.29 -29.69 12.07
N THR A 263 -21.99 -28.64 12.48
CA THR A 263 -22.62 -28.52 13.81
C THR A 263 -24.16 -28.54 13.71
N ASP A 264 -24.69 -28.31 12.50
CA ASP A 264 -26.11 -28.19 12.18
C ASP A 264 -26.36 -28.64 10.73
N ASP A 265 -27.61 -28.57 10.24
CA ASP A 265 -27.94 -28.82 8.83
C ASP A 265 -27.49 -27.63 7.98
N SER A 266 -26.20 -27.33 8.01
CA SER A 266 -25.59 -26.32 7.13
C SER A 266 -24.24 -26.83 6.63
N LYS A 267 -23.82 -26.31 5.46
CA LYS A 267 -22.49 -26.46 4.94
C LYS A 267 -21.72 -25.17 5.23
N LYS A 268 -20.58 -25.28 5.93
CA LYS A 268 -19.74 -24.17 6.35
C LYS A 268 -18.32 -24.43 5.88
N GLY A 269 -17.64 -23.35 5.51
CA GLY A 269 -16.21 -23.35 5.27
C GLY A 269 -15.62 -22.01 5.65
N PHE A 270 -14.30 -21.87 5.60
CA PHE A 270 -13.69 -20.58 5.73
C PHE A 270 -12.56 -20.38 4.73
N VAL A 271 -12.47 -19.16 4.22
CA VAL A 271 -11.35 -18.70 3.41
C VAL A 271 -10.47 -17.86 4.32
N LYS A 272 -9.21 -18.25 4.49
CA LYS A 272 -8.26 -17.53 5.34
C LYS A 272 -7.04 -17.09 4.55
N THR A 273 -6.44 -15.99 4.97
CA THR A 273 -5.16 -15.50 4.46
C THR A 273 -4.39 -14.80 5.56
N TYR A 274 -3.05 -14.96 5.55
CA TYR A 274 -2.14 -14.30 6.50
C TYR A 274 -1.11 -13.52 5.71
N PHE A 275 -1.06 -12.20 5.92
CA PHE A 275 -0.12 -11.34 5.23
C PHE A 275 0.23 -10.09 6.05
N ALA A 276 1.30 -9.42 5.66
CA ALA A 276 1.69 -8.11 6.18
C ALA A 276 1.89 -7.14 5.03
N HIS A 277 1.45 -5.90 5.19
CA HIS A 277 1.72 -4.80 4.26
C HIS A 277 3.03 -4.14 4.66
N ILE A 278 3.98 -4.11 3.75
CA ILE A 278 5.33 -3.62 4.00
C ILE A 278 5.65 -2.48 3.05
N MET A 279 6.11 -1.38 3.63
CA MET A 279 6.81 -0.32 2.93
C MET A 279 8.18 -0.15 3.57
N GLU A 280 9.25 -0.59 2.87
CA GLU A 280 10.60 -0.61 3.43
C GLU A 280 11.17 0.78 3.68
N GLN A 281 10.78 1.76 2.86
CA GLN A 281 11.24 3.14 2.95
C GLN A 281 10.05 4.10 2.82
N PRO A 282 9.36 4.39 3.92
CA PRO A 282 8.23 5.33 3.93
C PRO A 282 8.58 6.74 3.45
N ASN A 283 9.79 7.21 3.69
CA ASN A 283 10.29 8.51 3.22
C ASN A 283 10.35 8.65 1.69
N HIS A 284 10.36 7.53 0.94
CA HIS A 284 10.23 7.56 -0.53
C HIS A 284 8.79 7.73 -1.00
N GLY A 285 7.82 7.60 -0.11
CA GLY A 285 6.40 7.81 -0.36
C GLY A 285 5.88 9.10 0.27
N GLY A 286 4.62 9.40 -0.01
CA GLY A 286 3.98 10.58 0.57
C GLY A 286 2.46 10.55 0.48
N ILE A 287 1.85 11.52 1.14
CA ILE A 287 0.40 11.67 1.20
C ILE A 287 0.01 13.14 1.16
N ILE A 288 -1.01 13.47 0.38
CA ILE A 288 -1.71 14.74 0.43
C ILE A 288 -3.07 14.48 1.06
N THR A 289 -3.40 15.18 2.13
CA THR A 289 -4.67 15.03 2.87
C THR A 289 -5.46 16.35 2.87
N GLY A 290 -6.77 16.24 3.12
CA GLY A 290 -7.64 17.42 3.22
C GLY A 290 -7.99 18.04 1.85
N LEU A 291 -7.99 17.25 0.77
CA LEU A 291 -8.41 17.70 -0.56
C LEU A 291 -9.94 17.85 -0.64
N GLY A 292 -10.40 18.83 -1.43
CA GLY A 292 -11.81 19.00 -1.72
C GLY A 292 -12.36 17.87 -2.59
N THR A 293 -13.65 17.60 -2.47
CA THR A 293 -14.38 16.59 -3.26
C THR A 293 -15.38 17.21 -4.25
N THR A 294 -15.63 18.53 -4.14
CA THR A 294 -16.52 19.29 -5.00
C THR A 294 -15.78 20.02 -6.11
#